data_2b68757b943a8b2b92c20b2a1a6a5d15
#
_entry.id   2b68757b943a8b2b92c20b2a1a6a5d15
#
_cell.length_a   1.000
_cell.length_b   1.000
_cell.length_c   1.000
_cell.angle_alpha   90.00
_cell.angle_beta   90.00
_cell.angle_gamma   90.00
#
_symmetry.space_group_name_H-M   'P 1'
#
loop_
_entity.id
_entity.type
_entity.pdbx_description
1 polymer ?
#
loop_
_entity_poly.entity_id
_entity_poly.type
_entity_poly.pdbx_seq_one_letter_code
_entity_poly.pdbx_strand_id
1 'polypeptide(L)'
;MASWKRTYPNLTCTSKRSLGGVIIAMSVVVGLLIIASIFAFGISIYLSISYVRYNKKQNSCGKTGEQIARKILDHHELGHIKVSKTGSIMFGNSYSHYFKKVRLRRLTWQKRSVTSLAMAAQKSALAVLDKENDAEMRTRVRLTPLIYFGPIAFVPMVVIGVLLDVLLSTGFCGILFTVLGLGFYLLSFVMSILVLKTEKKAQKRAYEIMKEEGLATEEELESCKKLFRLYNIEYINDMVIALLELIYRVLQIIAYVQNSSSSSSKS
;
A
#
# COMPACT_ATOMS: atom_id res chain seq x y z
N MET A 1 25.34 -2.66 54.93
CA MET A 1 25.07 -2.75 53.50
C MET A 1 24.45 -4.08 53.01
N ALA A 2 23.75 -4.80 53.87
CA ALA A 2 23.20 -6.14 53.54
C ALA A 2 21.66 -6.26 53.60
N SER A 3 20.94 -5.15 53.77
CA SER A 3 19.48 -5.16 53.99
C SER A 3 18.62 -4.92 52.75
N TRP A 4 19.16 -4.39 51.67
CA TRP A 4 18.40 -3.98 50.44
C TRP A 4 18.13 -5.11 49.45
N LYS A 5 18.86 -6.23 49.51
CA LYS A 5 18.68 -7.33 48.55
C LYS A 5 17.50 -8.27 48.81
N ARG A 6 16.80 -8.14 49.94
CA ARG A 6 15.69 -9.03 50.32
C ARG A 6 14.30 -8.56 49.92
N THR A 7 14.13 -7.31 49.48
CA THR A 7 12.80 -6.73 49.26
C THR A 7 12.23 -6.90 47.85
N TYR A 8 13.05 -7.18 46.83
CA TYR A 8 12.57 -7.29 45.43
C TYR A 8 13.27 -8.39 44.60
N PRO A 9 13.16 -9.69 45.00
CA PRO A 9 13.74 -10.77 44.19
C PRO A 9 12.98 -11.02 42.85
N ASN A 10 11.76 -10.50 42.74
CA ASN A 10 10.86 -10.83 41.61
C ASN A 10 10.98 -9.89 40.39
N LEU A 11 11.57 -8.70 40.53
CA LEU A 11 11.63 -7.71 39.44
C LEU A 11 12.55 -8.12 38.29
N THR A 12 13.65 -8.78 38.55
CA THR A 12 14.59 -9.25 37.52
C THR A 12 14.07 -10.50 36.79
N CYS A 13 13.31 -11.34 37.47
CA CYS A 13 12.71 -12.53 36.86
C CYS A 13 11.52 -12.19 35.98
N THR A 14 10.68 -11.23 36.39
CA THR A 14 9.55 -10.73 35.60
C THR A 14 10.03 -9.98 34.36
N SER A 15 11.08 -9.17 34.43
CA SER A 15 11.65 -8.46 33.27
C SER A 15 12.22 -9.42 32.23
N LYS A 16 12.98 -10.44 32.64
CA LYS A 16 13.48 -11.46 31.68
C LYS A 16 12.37 -12.29 31.07
N ARG A 17 11.33 -12.60 31.80
CA ARG A 17 10.17 -13.34 31.29
C ARG A 17 9.36 -12.50 30.29
N SER A 18 9.20 -11.20 30.53
CA SER A 18 8.57 -10.25 29.62
C SER A 18 9.34 -10.10 28.33
N LEU A 19 10.67 -9.93 28.41
CA LEU A 19 11.53 -9.83 27.20
C LEU A 19 11.49 -11.12 26.36
N GLY A 20 11.50 -12.30 27.01
CA GLY A 20 11.33 -13.58 26.33
C GLY A 20 10.01 -13.66 25.56
N GLY A 21 8.92 -13.18 26.13
CA GLY A 21 7.61 -13.11 25.48
C GLY A 21 7.63 -12.20 24.22
N VAL A 22 8.28 -11.06 24.30
CA VAL A 22 8.39 -10.13 23.14
C VAL A 22 9.23 -10.75 22.02
N ILE A 23 10.33 -11.44 22.35
CA ILE A 23 11.17 -12.11 21.34
C ILE A 23 10.38 -13.22 20.62
N ILE A 24 9.59 -14.02 21.38
CA ILE A 24 8.73 -15.05 20.78
C ILE A 24 7.69 -14.39 19.86
N ALA A 25 7.02 -13.32 20.31
CA ALA A 25 6.06 -12.59 19.49
C ALA A 25 6.69 -12.05 18.20
N MET A 26 7.89 -11.48 18.28
CA MET A 26 8.64 -11.02 17.10
C MET A 26 8.93 -12.17 16.14
N SER A 27 9.37 -13.32 16.62
CA SER A 27 9.64 -14.50 15.80
C SER A 27 8.38 -15.00 15.07
N VAL A 28 7.24 -15.01 15.76
CA VAL A 28 5.94 -15.35 15.15
C VAL A 28 5.57 -14.36 14.06
N VAL A 29 5.70 -13.05 14.31
CA VAL A 29 5.40 -12.01 13.30
C VAL A 29 6.31 -12.13 12.09
N VAL A 30 7.60 -12.40 12.28
CA VAL A 30 8.53 -12.65 11.16
C VAL A 30 8.11 -13.87 10.35
N GLY A 31 7.72 -14.96 11.02
CA GLY A 31 7.18 -16.15 10.35
C GLY A 31 5.95 -15.83 9.51
N LEU A 32 5.00 -15.04 10.04
CA LEU A 32 3.82 -14.59 9.31
C LEU A 32 4.17 -13.67 8.13
N LEU A 33 5.15 -12.79 8.29
CA LEU A 33 5.65 -11.94 7.20
C LEU A 33 6.24 -12.77 6.06
N ILE A 34 7.01 -13.80 6.38
CA ILE A 34 7.58 -14.71 5.37
C ILE A 34 6.45 -15.42 4.60
N ILE A 35 5.46 -15.96 5.32
CA ILE A 35 4.30 -16.64 4.71
C ILE A 35 3.52 -15.66 3.81
N ALA A 36 3.22 -14.46 4.31
CA ALA A 36 2.52 -13.43 3.54
C ALA A 36 3.30 -13.01 2.29
N SER A 37 4.64 -12.90 2.38
CA SER A 37 5.51 -12.56 1.25
C SER A 37 5.54 -13.68 0.19
N ILE A 38 5.60 -14.94 0.61
CA ILE A 38 5.51 -16.08 -0.32
C ILE A 38 4.14 -16.10 -1.02
N PHE A 39 3.06 -15.84 -0.28
CA PHE A 39 1.72 -15.74 -0.82
C PHE A 39 1.60 -14.58 -1.81
N ALA A 40 2.14 -13.39 -1.47
CA ALA A 40 2.23 -12.24 -2.38
C ALA A 40 2.93 -12.59 -3.69
N PHE A 41 4.07 -13.28 -3.60
CA PHE A 41 4.82 -13.71 -4.77
C PHE A 41 3.98 -14.65 -5.66
N GLY A 42 3.29 -15.62 -5.07
CA GLY A 42 2.38 -16.53 -5.79
C GLY A 42 1.23 -15.77 -6.48
N ILE A 43 0.61 -14.82 -5.78
CA ILE A 43 -0.44 -13.96 -6.35
C ILE A 43 0.10 -13.13 -7.53
N SER A 44 1.25 -12.51 -7.37
CA SER A 44 1.87 -11.68 -8.42
C SER A 44 2.20 -12.47 -9.67
N ILE A 45 2.66 -13.74 -9.53
CA ILE A 45 2.86 -14.65 -10.66
C ILE A 45 1.52 -14.96 -11.34
N TYR A 46 0.50 -15.35 -10.55
CA TYR A 46 -0.82 -15.70 -11.09
C TYR A 46 -1.49 -14.50 -11.77
N LEU A 47 -1.36 -13.30 -11.18
CA LEU A 47 -1.84 -12.05 -11.77
C LEU A 47 -1.12 -11.75 -13.09
N SER A 48 0.20 -11.94 -13.13
CA SER A 48 1.00 -11.75 -14.35
C SER A 48 0.58 -12.69 -15.47
N ILE A 49 0.37 -13.97 -15.16
CA ILE A 49 -0.13 -14.97 -16.12
C ILE A 49 -1.53 -14.58 -16.61
N SER A 50 -2.43 -14.22 -15.72
CA SER A 50 -3.79 -13.79 -16.04
C SER A 50 -3.79 -12.52 -16.89
N TYR A 51 -2.95 -11.55 -16.53
CA TYR A 51 -2.75 -10.33 -17.29
C TYR A 51 -2.32 -10.62 -18.74
N VAL A 52 -1.33 -11.50 -18.93
CA VAL A 52 -0.87 -11.91 -20.28
C VAL A 52 -1.96 -12.64 -21.03
N ARG A 53 -2.69 -13.55 -20.38
CA ARG A 53 -3.80 -14.32 -20.97
C ARG A 53 -4.91 -13.41 -21.50
N TYR A 54 -5.41 -12.48 -20.67
CA TYR A 54 -6.44 -11.52 -21.10
C TYR A 54 -5.92 -10.46 -22.05
N ASN A 55 -4.60 -10.20 -22.04
CA ASN A 55 -3.96 -9.29 -22.97
C ASN A 55 -3.81 -9.86 -24.39
N LYS A 56 -3.93 -11.19 -24.55
CA LYS A 56 -4.03 -11.87 -25.87
C LYS A 56 -5.45 -11.82 -26.44
N LYS A 57 -6.48 -11.71 -25.59
CA LYS A 57 -7.87 -11.64 -26.02
C LYS A 57 -8.17 -10.22 -26.50
N GLN A 58 -8.54 -10.07 -27.76
CA GLN A 58 -8.94 -8.76 -28.31
C GLN A 58 -10.28 -8.33 -27.67
N ASN A 59 -10.44 -7.01 -27.45
CA ASN A 59 -11.71 -6.44 -27.01
C ASN A 59 -12.64 -6.23 -28.22
N SER A 60 -13.94 -6.38 -27.99
CA SER A 60 -14.99 -6.25 -28.99
C SER A 60 -15.08 -4.85 -29.58
N CYS A 61 -14.81 -3.81 -28.79
CA CYS A 61 -14.86 -2.42 -29.25
C CYS A 61 -13.68 -2.03 -30.16
N GLY A 62 -12.67 -2.89 -30.34
CA GLY A 62 -11.51 -2.66 -31.21
C GLY A 62 -10.63 -1.47 -30.83
N LYS A 63 -10.80 -0.89 -29.64
CA LYS A 63 -10.08 0.30 -29.18
C LYS A 63 -8.86 -0.04 -28.33
N THR A 64 -7.82 0.79 -28.44
CA THR A 64 -6.66 0.71 -27.56
C THR A 64 -7.00 1.24 -26.15
N GLY A 65 -6.19 0.91 -25.15
CA GLY A 65 -6.42 1.45 -23.80
C GLY A 65 -6.37 2.98 -23.74
N GLU A 66 -5.53 3.62 -24.57
CA GLU A 66 -5.55 5.08 -24.72
C GLU A 66 -6.90 5.59 -25.22
N GLN A 67 -7.40 5.01 -26.31
CA GLN A 67 -8.67 5.41 -26.92
C GLN A 67 -9.85 5.17 -25.98
N ILE A 68 -9.82 4.08 -25.21
CA ILE A 68 -10.84 3.79 -24.20
C ILE A 68 -10.80 4.83 -23.07
N ALA A 69 -9.61 5.08 -22.51
CA ALA A 69 -9.45 6.08 -21.47
C ALA A 69 -9.90 7.47 -21.95
N ARG A 70 -9.52 7.85 -23.18
CA ARG A 70 -9.90 9.14 -23.74
C ARG A 70 -11.40 9.23 -23.94
N LYS A 71 -12.04 8.20 -24.51
CA LYS A 71 -13.49 8.17 -24.72
C LYS A 71 -14.24 8.35 -23.40
N ILE A 72 -13.86 7.60 -22.36
CA ILE A 72 -14.49 7.70 -21.02
C ILE A 72 -14.31 9.10 -20.44
N LEU A 73 -13.09 9.64 -20.48
CA LEU A 73 -12.81 10.97 -19.93
C LEU A 73 -13.56 12.08 -20.67
N ASP A 74 -13.66 11.99 -21.99
CA ASP A 74 -14.36 12.99 -22.81
C ASP A 74 -15.87 12.93 -22.56
N HIS A 75 -16.45 11.73 -22.46
CA HIS A 75 -17.86 11.55 -22.15
C HIS A 75 -18.24 12.16 -20.77
N HIS A 76 -17.32 12.08 -19.80
CA HIS A 76 -17.51 12.66 -18.48
C HIS A 76 -16.98 14.10 -18.34
N GLU A 77 -16.76 14.85 -19.44
CA GLU A 77 -16.26 16.23 -19.46
C GLU A 77 -14.89 16.41 -18.76
N LEU A 78 -14.05 15.39 -18.81
CA LEU A 78 -12.71 15.36 -18.23
C LEU A 78 -11.63 15.52 -19.32
N GLY A 79 -11.90 16.28 -20.38
CA GLY A 79 -10.99 16.53 -21.50
C GLY A 79 -9.64 17.11 -21.10
N HIS A 80 -9.61 17.85 -19.98
CA HIS A 80 -8.38 18.44 -19.41
C HIS A 80 -7.42 17.39 -18.79
N ILE A 81 -7.89 16.18 -18.49
CA ILE A 81 -7.05 15.13 -17.93
C ILE A 81 -6.26 14.45 -19.04
N LYS A 82 -4.94 14.52 -18.95
CA LYS A 82 -4.05 13.91 -19.94
C LYS A 82 -3.99 12.40 -19.78
N VAL A 83 -4.10 11.66 -20.88
CA VAL A 83 -3.79 10.23 -20.91
C VAL A 83 -2.35 10.09 -21.39
N SER A 84 -1.51 9.35 -20.67
CA SER A 84 -0.10 9.21 -20.98
C SER A 84 0.41 7.79 -20.80
N LYS A 85 1.37 7.42 -21.63
CA LYS A 85 2.10 6.17 -21.52
C LYS A 85 3.17 6.26 -20.43
N THR A 86 3.27 5.25 -19.57
CA THR A 86 4.40 5.11 -18.66
C THR A 86 5.41 4.12 -19.24
N GLY A 87 6.69 4.54 -19.24
CA GLY A 87 7.82 3.67 -19.60
C GLY A 87 8.42 2.92 -18.42
N SER A 88 8.03 3.28 -17.19
CA SER A 88 8.59 2.69 -15.99
C SER A 88 7.99 1.31 -15.71
N ILE A 89 8.86 0.34 -15.42
CA ILE A 89 8.47 -0.97 -14.92
C ILE A 89 7.89 -0.84 -13.51
N MET A 90 8.35 0.15 -12.75
CA MET A 90 8.02 0.37 -11.35
C MET A 90 6.63 1.01 -11.16
N PHE A 91 6.20 1.87 -12.10
CA PHE A 91 4.89 2.53 -12.03
C PHE A 91 3.85 1.79 -12.88
N GLY A 92 2.83 1.24 -12.20
CA GLY A 92 1.69 0.60 -12.84
C GLY A 92 0.75 1.59 -13.55
N ASN A 93 -0.40 1.06 -13.98
CA ASN A 93 -1.50 1.90 -14.41
C ASN A 93 -1.99 2.73 -13.21
N SER A 94 -2.11 4.06 -13.37
CA SER A 94 -2.45 4.96 -12.25
C SER A 94 -3.19 6.20 -12.72
N TYR A 95 -3.98 6.76 -11.81
CA TYR A 95 -4.51 8.11 -11.92
C TYR A 95 -3.85 9.02 -10.90
N SER A 96 -3.54 10.25 -11.28
CA SER A 96 -2.98 11.28 -10.40
C SER A 96 -3.82 12.54 -10.45
N HIS A 97 -4.41 12.90 -9.33
CA HIS A 97 -5.15 14.14 -9.14
C HIS A 97 -4.26 15.37 -9.35
N TYR A 98 -3.08 15.39 -8.73
CA TYR A 98 -2.17 16.55 -8.77
C TYR A 98 -1.65 16.85 -10.16
N PHE A 99 -1.32 15.81 -10.94
CA PHE A 99 -0.81 15.97 -12.30
C PHE A 99 -1.91 15.96 -13.35
N LYS A 100 -3.19 15.85 -12.95
CA LYS A 100 -4.35 15.72 -13.87
C LYS A 100 -4.06 14.73 -15.00
N LYS A 101 -3.65 13.51 -14.65
CA LYS A 101 -3.13 12.53 -15.60
C LYS A 101 -3.54 11.11 -15.29
N VAL A 102 -4.02 10.39 -16.30
CA VAL A 102 -4.11 8.92 -16.31
C VAL A 102 -2.85 8.38 -16.99
N ARG A 103 -2.12 7.53 -16.29
CA ARG A 103 -0.92 6.84 -16.81
C ARG A 103 -1.27 5.40 -17.09
N LEU A 104 -0.94 4.92 -18.28
CA LEU A 104 -1.13 3.53 -18.67
C LEU A 104 0.22 2.89 -19.01
N ARG A 105 0.44 1.64 -18.59
CA ARG A 105 1.61 0.86 -19.00
C ARG A 105 1.62 0.70 -20.52
N ARG A 106 2.79 0.55 -21.12
CA ARG A 106 2.95 0.41 -22.58
C ARG A 106 2.00 -0.62 -23.18
N LEU A 107 1.89 -1.79 -22.56
CA LEU A 107 1.00 -2.86 -23.05
C LEU A 107 -0.48 -2.47 -22.95
N THR A 108 -0.89 -1.83 -21.87
CA THR A 108 -2.26 -1.32 -21.70
C THR A 108 -2.57 -0.21 -22.68
N TRP A 109 -1.62 0.70 -22.91
CA TRP A 109 -1.77 1.83 -23.80
C TRP A 109 -2.04 1.44 -25.25
N GLN A 110 -1.21 0.54 -25.80
CA GLN A 110 -1.16 0.27 -27.25
C GLN A 110 -2.06 -0.89 -27.69
N LYS A 111 -2.40 -1.82 -26.78
CA LYS A 111 -3.14 -3.03 -27.15
C LYS A 111 -4.65 -2.82 -27.13
N ARG A 112 -5.32 -3.54 -28.03
CA ARG A 112 -6.78 -3.65 -28.15
C ARG A 112 -7.23 -4.92 -27.43
N SER A 113 -6.98 -5.01 -26.13
CA SER A 113 -7.19 -6.24 -25.35
C SER A 113 -8.18 -6.02 -24.22
N VAL A 114 -8.75 -7.13 -23.70
CA VAL A 114 -9.63 -7.10 -22.53
C VAL A 114 -8.89 -6.53 -21.31
N THR A 115 -7.60 -6.82 -21.14
CA THR A 115 -6.78 -6.20 -20.08
C THR A 115 -6.68 -4.69 -20.26
N SER A 116 -6.46 -4.21 -21.51
CA SER A 116 -6.38 -2.78 -21.81
C SER A 116 -7.71 -2.09 -21.51
N LEU A 117 -8.82 -2.72 -21.88
CA LEU A 117 -10.18 -2.26 -21.57
C LEU A 117 -10.38 -2.12 -20.05
N ALA A 118 -10.14 -3.20 -19.28
CA ALA A 118 -10.32 -3.20 -17.83
C ALA A 118 -9.49 -2.13 -17.12
N MET A 119 -8.19 -2.06 -17.44
CA MET A 119 -7.27 -1.14 -16.76
C MET A 119 -7.49 0.32 -17.15
N ALA A 120 -7.76 0.59 -18.43
CA ALA A 120 -8.06 1.94 -18.88
C ALA A 120 -9.37 2.45 -18.28
N ALA A 121 -10.43 1.63 -18.29
CA ALA A 121 -11.71 1.97 -17.68
C ALA A 121 -11.57 2.21 -16.16
N GLN A 122 -10.87 1.34 -15.42
CA GLN A 122 -10.66 1.51 -13.98
C GLN A 122 -9.93 2.80 -13.63
N LYS A 123 -8.85 3.13 -14.35
CA LYS A 123 -8.08 4.34 -14.03
C LYS A 123 -8.78 5.62 -14.49
N SER A 124 -9.60 5.57 -15.54
CA SER A 124 -10.49 6.67 -15.92
C SER A 124 -11.65 6.83 -14.92
N ALA A 125 -12.20 5.73 -14.39
CA ALA A 125 -13.23 5.77 -13.35
C ALA A 125 -12.73 6.42 -12.05
N LEU A 126 -11.44 6.29 -11.69
CA LEU A 126 -10.87 7.06 -10.56
C LEU A 126 -10.94 8.57 -10.81
N ALA A 127 -10.72 9.02 -12.04
CA ALA A 127 -10.84 10.44 -12.41
C ALA A 127 -12.31 10.92 -12.36
N VAL A 128 -13.24 10.05 -12.74
CA VAL A 128 -14.68 10.34 -12.63
C VAL A 128 -15.10 10.47 -11.16
N LEU A 129 -14.72 9.54 -10.30
CA LEU A 129 -14.97 9.63 -8.85
C LEU A 129 -14.35 10.87 -8.21
N ASP A 130 -13.20 11.30 -8.68
CA ASP A 130 -12.54 12.54 -8.24
C ASP A 130 -13.36 13.78 -8.64
N LYS A 131 -13.90 13.82 -9.87
CA LYS A 131 -14.83 14.88 -10.34
C LYS A 131 -16.12 14.89 -9.52
N GLU A 132 -16.68 13.70 -9.25
CA GLU A 132 -17.91 13.51 -8.46
C GLU A 132 -17.71 13.86 -6.97
N ASN A 133 -16.50 14.25 -6.54
CA ASN A 133 -16.15 14.58 -5.16
C ASN A 133 -16.44 13.43 -4.17
N ASP A 134 -16.20 12.18 -4.58
CA ASP A 134 -16.34 11.03 -3.69
C ASP A 134 -15.53 11.20 -2.40
N ALA A 135 -16.16 10.96 -1.25
CA ALA A 135 -15.56 11.24 0.05
C ALA A 135 -14.27 10.44 0.31
N GLU A 136 -14.23 9.17 -0.13
CA GLU A 136 -13.04 8.32 0.04
C GLU A 136 -11.94 8.73 -0.94
N MET A 137 -12.31 9.09 -2.16
CA MET A 137 -11.36 9.60 -3.16
C MET A 137 -10.74 10.93 -2.70
N ARG A 138 -11.50 11.87 -2.16
CA ARG A 138 -10.98 13.12 -1.58
C ARG A 138 -10.00 12.87 -0.44
N THR A 139 -10.35 11.94 0.46
CA THR A 139 -9.46 11.59 1.58
C THR A 139 -8.16 10.97 1.06
N ARG A 140 -8.25 10.05 0.11
CA ARG A 140 -7.08 9.46 -0.55
C ARG A 140 -6.20 10.53 -1.19
N VAL A 141 -6.77 11.46 -1.95
CA VAL A 141 -6.03 12.55 -2.60
C VAL A 141 -5.29 13.42 -1.59
N ARG A 142 -5.97 13.84 -0.52
CA ARG A 142 -5.36 14.68 0.53
C ARG A 142 -4.18 14.01 1.22
N LEU A 143 -4.27 12.71 1.46
CA LEU A 143 -3.24 11.93 2.15
C LEU A 143 -2.14 11.41 1.22
N THR A 144 -2.34 11.45 -0.11
CA THR A 144 -1.37 10.93 -1.10
C THR A 144 0.06 11.47 -0.92
N PRO A 145 0.32 12.77 -0.65
CA PRO A 145 1.68 13.25 -0.43
C PRO A 145 2.38 12.58 0.76
N LEU A 146 1.62 12.21 1.79
CA LEU A 146 2.15 11.58 3.00
C LEU A 146 2.47 10.10 2.83
N ILE A 147 1.84 9.42 1.85
CA ILE A 147 2.06 7.98 1.58
C ILE A 147 3.50 7.70 1.18
N TYR A 148 4.09 8.60 0.37
CA TYR A 148 5.45 8.40 -0.12
C TYR A 148 6.50 8.51 0.99
N PHE A 149 6.15 9.10 2.14
CA PHE A 149 7.04 9.23 3.30
C PHE A 149 6.95 8.06 4.28
N GLY A 150 5.97 7.14 4.18
CA GLY A 150 5.72 6.06 5.12
C GLY A 150 6.93 5.16 5.41
N PRO A 151 6.98 3.91 4.92
CA PRO A 151 8.04 2.97 5.26
C PRO A 151 9.44 3.44 4.87
N ILE A 152 9.55 4.21 3.77
CA ILE A 152 10.84 4.73 3.26
C ILE A 152 11.43 5.77 4.22
N ALA A 153 10.61 6.57 4.87
CA ALA A 153 11.07 7.62 5.79
C ALA A 153 11.50 7.08 7.15
N PHE A 154 11.02 5.92 7.57
CA PHE A 154 11.30 5.38 8.91
C PHE A 154 12.80 5.23 9.18
N VAL A 155 13.52 4.53 8.32
CA VAL A 155 14.96 4.27 8.52
C VAL A 155 15.78 5.57 8.54
N PRO A 156 15.67 6.49 7.57
CA PRO A 156 16.32 7.79 7.64
C PRO A 156 15.99 8.59 8.90
N MET A 157 14.73 8.56 9.35
CA MET A 157 14.30 9.28 10.56
C MET A 157 15.00 8.74 11.81
N VAL A 158 15.04 7.40 11.98
CA VAL A 158 15.73 6.78 13.11
C VAL A 158 17.23 7.13 13.08
N VAL A 159 17.88 7.03 11.93
CA VAL A 159 19.30 7.37 11.78
C VAL A 159 19.56 8.85 12.13
N ILE A 160 18.74 9.77 11.62
CA ILE A 160 18.86 11.20 11.95
C ILE A 160 18.65 11.42 13.45
N GLY A 161 17.66 10.77 14.06
CA GLY A 161 17.40 10.87 15.50
C GLY A 161 18.59 10.44 16.35
N VAL A 162 19.20 9.30 16.03
CA VAL A 162 20.40 8.78 16.70
C VAL A 162 21.60 9.72 16.51
N LEU A 163 21.82 10.23 15.30
CA LEU A 163 22.92 11.18 15.04
C LEU A 163 22.74 12.47 15.83
N LEU A 164 21.52 12.99 15.93
CA LEU A 164 21.22 14.19 16.72
C LEU A 164 21.44 13.93 18.22
N ASP A 165 21.07 12.75 18.74
CA ASP A 165 21.33 12.41 20.14
C ASP A 165 22.82 12.36 20.44
N VAL A 166 23.65 11.83 19.53
CA VAL A 166 25.10 11.81 19.68
C VAL A 166 25.68 13.23 19.65
N LEU A 167 25.17 14.09 18.73
CA LEU A 167 25.69 15.46 18.59
C LEU A 167 25.24 16.38 19.73
N LEU A 168 24.01 16.24 20.20
CA LEU A 168 23.41 17.12 21.19
C LEU A 168 23.47 16.54 22.63
N SER A 169 23.89 15.29 22.78
CA SER A 169 23.95 14.54 24.04
C SER A 169 22.61 14.55 24.83
N THR A 170 21.47 14.53 24.10
CA THR A 170 20.15 14.74 24.71
C THR A 170 19.41 13.43 25.03
N GLY A 171 19.65 12.35 24.27
CA GLY A 171 18.90 11.07 24.36
C GLY A 171 17.41 11.18 23.98
N PHE A 172 16.93 12.35 23.62
CA PHE A 172 15.52 12.63 23.32
C PHE A 172 15.18 12.54 21.84
N CYS A 173 16.12 12.94 20.96
CA CYS A 173 15.87 13.02 19.52
C CYS A 173 15.63 11.63 18.91
N GLY A 174 16.36 10.60 19.31
CA GLY A 174 16.16 9.23 18.86
C GLY A 174 14.75 8.71 19.15
N ILE A 175 14.25 8.96 20.37
CA ILE A 175 12.89 8.58 20.77
C ILE A 175 11.86 9.33 19.91
N LEU A 176 12.00 10.65 19.79
CA LEU A 176 11.09 11.49 19.02
C LEU A 176 10.99 11.04 17.55
N PHE A 177 12.13 10.86 16.89
CA PHE A 177 12.16 10.45 15.49
C PHE A 177 11.68 9.00 15.28
N THR A 178 11.89 8.12 16.25
CA THR A 178 11.33 6.76 16.22
C THR A 178 9.81 6.78 16.32
N VAL A 179 9.22 7.59 17.20
CA VAL A 179 7.77 7.74 17.34
C VAL A 179 7.15 8.36 16.08
N LEU A 180 7.80 9.38 15.52
CA LEU A 180 7.36 9.98 14.25
C LEU A 180 7.41 8.95 13.11
N GLY A 181 8.46 8.17 13.01
CA GLY A 181 8.58 7.10 12.03
C GLY A 181 7.48 6.05 12.17
N LEU A 182 7.14 5.64 13.40
CA LEU A 182 6.02 4.74 13.67
C LEU A 182 4.68 5.35 13.22
N GLY A 183 4.49 6.66 13.41
CA GLY A 183 3.32 7.39 12.92
C GLY A 183 3.19 7.30 11.39
N PHE A 184 4.30 7.37 10.65
CA PHE A 184 4.28 7.17 9.20
C PHE A 184 3.94 5.74 8.78
N TYR A 185 4.37 4.72 9.54
CA TYR A 185 3.93 3.34 9.29
C TYR A 185 2.43 3.15 9.50
N LEU A 186 1.89 3.70 10.58
CA LEU A 186 0.44 3.69 10.85
C LEU A 186 -0.32 4.39 9.72
N LEU A 187 0.15 5.55 9.27
CA LEU A 187 -0.45 6.28 8.16
C LEU A 187 -0.41 5.47 6.87
N SER A 188 0.70 4.79 6.58
CA SER A 188 0.84 3.92 5.41
C SER A 188 -0.18 2.77 5.44
N PHE A 189 -0.38 2.16 6.61
CA PHE A 189 -1.41 1.13 6.79
C PHE A 189 -2.83 1.67 6.55
N VAL A 190 -3.18 2.82 7.15
CA VAL A 190 -4.49 3.47 6.90
C VAL A 190 -4.69 3.77 5.43
N MET A 191 -3.63 4.21 4.75
CA MET A 191 -3.67 4.48 3.32
C MET A 191 -3.88 3.24 2.47
N SER A 192 -3.32 2.09 2.82
CA SER A 192 -3.57 0.84 2.09
C SER A 192 -5.05 0.44 2.13
N ILE A 193 -5.72 0.68 3.25
CA ILE A 193 -7.18 0.50 3.38
C ILE A 193 -7.95 1.44 2.45
N LEU A 194 -7.59 2.72 2.43
CA LEU A 194 -8.23 3.72 1.57
C LEU A 194 -8.02 3.43 0.08
N VAL A 195 -6.80 3.01 -0.29
CA VAL A 195 -6.51 2.59 -1.66
C VAL A 195 -7.40 1.43 -2.06
N LEU A 196 -7.50 0.38 -1.25
CA LEU A 196 -8.36 -0.77 -1.54
C LEU A 196 -9.84 -0.35 -1.72
N LYS A 197 -10.36 0.52 -0.84
CA LYS A 197 -11.74 1.01 -0.93
C LYS A 197 -11.98 1.80 -2.21
N THR A 198 -11.10 2.76 -2.52
CA THR A 198 -11.24 3.60 -3.72
C THR A 198 -11.04 2.79 -5.02
N GLU A 199 -10.12 1.82 -5.05
CA GLU A 199 -9.96 0.95 -6.21
C GLU A 199 -11.20 0.05 -6.43
N LYS A 200 -11.82 -0.49 -5.36
CA LYS A 200 -13.08 -1.25 -5.48
C LYS A 200 -14.23 -0.38 -6.02
N LYS A 201 -14.36 0.86 -5.55
CA LYS A 201 -15.36 1.80 -6.09
C LYS A 201 -15.10 2.12 -7.57
N ALA A 202 -13.85 2.39 -7.92
CA ALA A 202 -13.47 2.64 -9.30
C ALA A 202 -13.73 1.43 -10.21
N GLN A 203 -13.51 0.21 -9.73
CA GLN A 203 -13.84 -1.02 -10.46
C GLN A 203 -15.35 -1.15 -10.71
N LYS A 204 -16.17 -0.84 -9.69
CA LYS A 204 -17.63 -0.82 -9.84
C LYS A 204 -18.07 0.23 -10.85
N ARG A 205 -17.56 1.47 -10.72
CA ARG A 205 -17.88 2.57 -11.64
C ARG A 205 -17.40 2.28 -13.06
N ALA A 206 -16.21 1.69 -13.22
CA ALA A 206 -15.69 1.26 -14.51
C ALA A 206 -16.58 0.20 -15.18
N TYR A 207 -17.13 -0.74 -14.40
CA TYR A 207 -18.06 -1.74 -14.91
C TYR A 207 -19.34 -1.09 -15.43
N GLU A 208 -19.91 -0.15 -14.68
CA GLU A 208 -21.09 0.61 -15.07
C GLU A 208 -20.83 1.40 -16.37
N ILE A 209 -19.75 2.17 -16.43
CA ILE A 209 -19.34 2.95 -17.62
C ILE A 209 -19.13 2.05 -18.83
N MET A 210 -18.44 0.91 -18.67
CA MET A 210 -18.23 -0.02 -19.79
C MET A 210 -19.53 -0.57 -20.36
N LYS A 211 -20.52 -0.80 -19.49
CA LYS A 211 -21.84 -1.28 -19.87
C LYS A 211 -22.69 -0.17 -20.51
N GLU A 212 -22.74 1.01 -19.90
CA GLU A 212 -23.51 2.17 -20.37
C GLU A 212 -23.03 2.65 -21.74
N GLU A 213 -21.70 2.68 -21.95
CA GLU A 213 -21.10 3.15 -23.22
C GLU A 213 -20.94 2.03 -24.27
N GLY A 214 -21.40 0.82 -23.99
CA GLY A 214 -21.27 -0.31 -24.92
C GLY A 214 -19.82 -0.64 -25.30
N LEU A 215 -18.88 -0.49 -24.35
CA LEU A 215 -17.46 -0.74 -24.58
C LEU A 215 -17.05 -2.21 -24.45
N ALA A 216 -17.91 -3.04 -23.86
CA ALA A 216 -17.62 -4.43 -23.56
C ALA A 216 -18.86 -5.30 -23.70
N THR A 217 -18.67 -6.53 -24.18
CA THR A 217 -19.68 -7.58 -24.13
C THR A 217 -19.83 -8.12 -22.69
N GLU A 218 -20.92 -8.84 -22.38
CA GLU A 218 -21.09 -9.47 -21.05
C GLU A 218 -19.95 -10.45 -20.71
N GLU A 219 -19.42 -11.18 -21.70
CA GLU A 219 -18.27 -12.08 -21.50
C GLU A 219 -17.00 -11.32 -21.16
N GLU A 220 -16.79 -10.15 -21.77
CA GLU A 220 -15.66 -9.28 -21.47
C GLU A 220 -15.78 -8.62 -20.11
N LEU A 221 -16.99 -8.20 -19.72
CA LEU A 221 -17.31 -7.68 -18.40
C LEU A 221 -16.99 -8.71 -17.30
N GLU A 222 -17.35 -9.98 -17.51
CA GLU A 222 -16.98 -11.06 -16.59
C GLU A 222 -15.46 -11.29 -16.52
N SER A 223 -14.78 -11.18 -17.65
CA SER A 223 -13.30 -11.25 -17.69
C SER A 223 -12.66 -10.08 -16.93
N CYS A 224 -13.21 -8.88 -17.07
CA CYS A 224 -12.79 -7.69 -16.30
C CYS A 224 -13.03 -7.87 -14.79
N LYS A 225 -14.18 -8.41 -14.37
CA LYS A 225 -14.46 -8.72 -12.95
C LYS A 225 -13.44 -9.71 -12.37
N LYS A 226 -13.10 -10.78 -13.11
CA LYS A 226 -12.09 -11.74 -12.67
C LYS A 226 -10.73 -11.06 -12.48
N LEU A 227 -10.32 -10.21 -13.41
CA LEU A 227 -9.07 -9.46 -13.32
C LEU A 227 -9.09 -8.49 -12.12
N PHE A 228 -10.18 -7.75 -11.90
CA PHE A 228 -10.35 -6.87 -10.76
C PHE A 228 -10.28 -7.62 -9.42
N ARG A 229 -10.89 -8.82 -9.35
CA ARG A 229 -10.81 -9.66 -8.15
C ARG A 229 -9.38 -10.04 -7.80
N LEU A 230 -8.55 -10.37 -8.79
CA LEU A 230 -7.14 -10.69 -8.58
C LEU A 230 -6.36 -9.49 -8.04
N TYR A 231 -6.56 -8.29 -8.61
CA TYR A 231 -5.96 -7.06 -8.07
C TYR A 231 -6.41 -6.76 -6.66
N ASN A 232 -7.69 -7.02 -6.33
CA ASN A 232 -8.18 -6.82 -4.96
C ASN A 232 -7.51 -7.77 -3.96
N ILE A 233 -7.21 -9.02 -4.35
CA ILE A 233 -6.47 -9.96 -3.51
C ILE A 233 -5.05 -9.47 -3.28
N GLU A 234 -4.37 -8.95 -4.33
CA GLU A 234 -3.06 -8.32 -4.20
C GLU A 234 -3.09 -7.16 -3.20
N TYR A 235 -4.01 -6.21 -3.34
CA TYR A 235 -4.16 -5.10 -2.39
C TYR A 235 -4.46 -5.54 -0.95
N ILE A 236 -5.27 -6.59 -0.75
CA ILE A 236 -5.53 -7.15 0.59
C ILE A 236 -4.25 -7.73 1.18
N ASN A 237 -3.47 -8.45 0.39
CA ASN A 237 -2.21 -9.00 0.86
C ASN A 237 -1.20 -7.90 1.23
N ASP A 238 -1.08 -6.84 0.43
CA ASP A 238 -0.23 -5.69 0.73
C ASP A 238 -0.66 -5.01 2.05
N MET A 239 -1.97 -4.92 2.29
CA MET A 239 -2.50 -4.40 3.55
C MET A 239 -2.13 -5.29 4.74
N VAL A 240 -2.18 -6.63 4.59
CA VAL A 240 -1.76 -7.58 5.63
C VAL A 240 -0.27 -7.44 5.93
N ILE A 241 0.57 -7.34 4.89
CA ILE A 241 2.01 -7.11 5.05
C ILE A 241 2.26 -5.81 5.82
N ALA A 242 1.62 -4.70 5.41
CA ALA A 242 1.78 -3.41 6.08
C ALA A 242 1.37 -3.46 7.56
N LEU A 243 0.32 -4.20 7.90
CA LEU A 243 -0.10 -4.41 9.30
C LEU A 243 0.93 -5.21 10.09
N LEU A 244 1.44 -6.31 9.52
CA LEU A 244 2.46 -7.14 10.17
C LEU A 244 3.76 -6.37 10.39
N GLU A 245 4.17 -5.55 9.42
CA GLU A 245 5.33 -4.66 9.55
C GLU A 245 5.15 -3.65 10.66
N LEU A 246 3.98 -3.02 10.77
CA LEU A 246 3.64 -2.10 11.85
C LEU A 246 3.76 -2.80 13.21
N ILE A 247 3.15 -3.98 13.37
CA ILE A 247 3.23 -4.78 14.60
C ILE A 247 4.69 -5.11 14.94
N TYR A 248 5.47 -5.53 13.95
CA TYR A 248 6.89 -5.83 14.14
C TYR A 248 7.68 -4.63 14.65
N ARG A 249 7.43 -3.42 14.11
CA ARG A 249 8.10 -2.18 14.56
C ARG A 249 7.71 -1.82 16.00
N VAL A 250 6.44 -1.98 16.37
CA VAL A 250 6.00 -1.77 17.76
C VAL A 250 6.72 -2.73 18.70
N LEU A 251 6.80 -4.01 18.35
CA LEU A 251 7.49 -5.02 19.17
C LEU A 251 9.00 -4.73 19.30
N GLN A 252 9.64 -4.24 18.24
CA GLN A 252 11.05 -3.80 18.29
C GLN A 252 11.25 -2.68 19.31
N ILE A 253 10.37 -1.68 19.33
CA ILE A 253 10.45 -0.56 20.29
C ILE A 253 10.26 -1.08 21.72
N ILE A 254 9.27 -1.95 21.96
CA ILE A 254 9.03 -2.55 23.29
C ILE A 254 10.26 -3.34 23.75
N ALA A 255 10.85 -4.17 22.87
CA ALA A 255 12.07 -4.92 23.20
C ALA A 255 13.24 -4.01 23.56
N TYR A 256 13.42 -2.91 22.81
CA TYR A 256 14.47 -1.92 23.08
C TYR A 256 14.30 -1.26 24.45
N VAL A 257 13.09 -0.78 24.78
CA VAL A 257 12.79 -0.14 26.07
C VAL A 257 13.00 -1.11 27.24
N GLN A 258 12.57 -2.37 27.13
CA GLN A 258 12.77 -3.38 28.16
C GLN A 258 14.24 -3.73 28.38
N ASN A 259 15.02 -3.75 27.31
CA ASN A 259 16.46 -4.05 27.40
C ASN A 259 17.24 -2.90 28.06
N SER A 260 16.92 -1.64 27.72
CA SER A 260 17.55 -0.45 28.31
C SER A 260 17.22 -0.32 29.80
N SER A 261 15.98 -0.59 30.23
CA SER A 261 15.58 -0.56 31.63
C SER A 261 16.28 -1.66 32.45
N SER A 262 16.58 -2.81 31.85
CA SER A 262 17.31 -3.90 32.53
C SER A 262 18.80 -3.65 32.70
N SER A 263 19.42 -2.81 31.86
CA SER A 263 20.83 -2.43 31.94
C SER A 263 21.06 -1.35 33.02
N SER A 264 20.14 -0.38 33.14
CA SER A 264 20.18 0.69 34.15
C SER A 264 20.03 0.18 35.61
N SER A 265 19.40 -0.99 35.82
CA SER A 265 19.27 -1.57 37.14
C SER A 265 20.49 -2.39 37.61
N LYS A 266 21.53 -2.51 36.77
CA LYS A 266 22.77 -3.26 37.06
C LYS A 266 23.97 -2.36 37.35
N SER A 267 23.89 -1.05 37.06
CA SER A 267 24.86 -0.03 37.48
C SER A 267 24.46 0.56 38.85
#